data_524536713ad36519ecc5266f4c1bce85
#
_entry.id   524536713ad36519ecc5266f4c1bce85
#
_cell.length_a   1.000
_cell.length_b   1.000
_cell.length_c   1.000
_cell.angle_alpha   90.00
_cell.angle_beta   90.00
_cell.angle_gamma   90.00
#
_symmetry.space_group_name_H-M   'P 1'
#
loop_
_entity.id
_entity.type
_entity.pdbx_description
1 polymer ?
#
loop_
_entity_poly.entity_id
_entity_poly.type
_entity_poly.pdbx_seq_one_letter_code
_entity_poly.pdbx_strand_id
1 'polypeptide(L)'
;DFRVAVQSAPDRNLTRLVLEWITRSGPFLEEDRQPNQDDYFECAGTDVTDMGLGEAARRLVANEVATSFSFGGGGFDYQSINICHGLPQAPIGAVFVPNIWDIAALRTQAIAAIPEPANWQQMLEQAQLRFDRLTLPSTAIAPLAREPFSAYVVERIFVLLGILQEFAASRNANGSYSARNHELIAKHFAGEKDLFTDESETNKRNFREELSFSDAENPGTKVFCPWHGKIKTPQYRIHFEWPLDARPNVRIFYIGPKITKS
;
A
#
# COMPACT_ATOMS: atom_id res chain seq x y z
N ASP A 1 -15.66 7.03 23.75
CA ASP A 1 -16.30 7.74 22.64
C ASP A 1 -15.24 8.18 21.63
N PHE A 2 -15.37 7.77 20.39
CA PHE A 2 -14.42 8.05 19.31
C PHE A 2 -14.20 9.57 19.10
N ARG A 3 -15.26 10.38 19.16
CA ARG A 3 -15.15 11.84 19.05
C ARG A 3 -14.26 12.44 20.11
N VAL A 4 -14.41 11.99 21.36
CA VAL A 4 -13.60 12.48 22.49
C VAL A 4 -12.14 12.09 22.27
N ALA A 5 -11.87 10.86 21.83
CA ALA A 5 -10.52 10.41 21.52
C ALA A 5 -9.88 11.23 20.39
N VAL A 6 -10.63 11.52 19.33
CA VAL A 6 -10.15 12.36 18.21
C VAL A 6 -9.89 13.79 18.67
N GLN A 7 -10.79 14.37 19.45
CA GLN A 7 -10.63 15.75 19.97
C GLN A 7 -9.47 15.90 20.95
N SER A 8 -9.11 14.83 21.67
CA SER A 8 -7.97 14.82 22.60
C SER A 8 -6.64 14.47 21.94
N ALA A 9 -6.63 14.13 20.65
CA ALA A 9 -5.40 13.84 19.93
C ALA A 9 -4.48 15.09 19.84
N PRO A 10 -3.17 14.92 20.01
CA PRO A 10 -2.22 16.05 20.05
C PRO A 10 -2.06 16.74 18.69
N ASP A 11 -2.31 16.04 17.59
CA ASP A 11 -2.22 16.57 16.23
C ASP A 11 -3.54 17.22 15.80
N ARG A 12 -3.59 18.55 15.87
CA ARG A 12 -4.78 19.35 15.50
C ARG A 12 -5.15 19.22 14.00
N ASN A 13 -4.18 19.01 13.12
CA ASN A 13 -4.45 18.84 11.69
C ASN A 13 -5.10 17.48 11.44
N LEU A 14 -4.58 16.43 12.03
CA LEU A 14 -5.18 15.10 11.97
C LEU A 14 -6.60 15.12 12.58
N THR A 15 -6.77 15.75 13.74
CA THR A 15 -8.09 15.94 14.38
C THR A 15 -9.08 16.59 13.41
N ARG A 16 -8.68 17.69 12.76
CA ARG A 16 -9.54 18.41 11.80
C ARG A 16 -9.89 17.53 10.59
N LEU A 17 -8.91 16.85 10.00
CA LEU A 17 -9.12 15.98 8.86
C LEU A 17 -10.06 14.80 9.18
N VAL A 18 -9.90 14.18 10.34
CA VAL A 18 -10.78 13.09 10.78
C VAL A 18 -12.20 13.57 11.04
N LEU A 19 -12.36 14.71 11.70
CA LEU A 19 -13.69 15.30 11.92
C LEU A 19 -14.36 15.73 10.62
N GLU A 20 -13.61 16.32 9.69
CA GLU A 20 -14.11 16.69 8.36
C GLU A 20 -14.54 15.46 7.56
N TRP A 21 -13.75 14.39 7.60
CA TRP A 21 -14.10 13.12 6.96
C TRP A 21 -15.39 12.53 7.54
N ILE A 22 -15.52 12.46 8.87
CA ILE A 22 -16.72 11.91 9.54
C ILE A 22 -17.98 12.73 9.21
N THR A 23 -17.85 14.07 9.07
CA THR A 23 -18.99 14.96 8.93
C THR A 23 -19.39 15.28 7.50
N ARG A 24 -18.46 15.12 6.52
CA ARG A 24 -18.68 15.57 5.14
C ARG A 24 -18.39 14.51 4.06
N SER A 25 -17.43 13.61 4.30
CA SER A 25 -16.93 12.73 3.26
C SER A 25 -16.96 11.26 3.65
N GLY A 26 -17.32 10.96 4.90
CA GLY A 26 -17.39 9.59 5.41
C GLY A 26 -18.53 8.79 4.77
N PRO A 27 -18.51 7.46 4.86
CA PRO A 27 -19.61 6.64 4.42
C PRO A 27 -20.83 6.93 5.29
N PHE A 28 -21.83 7.57 4.72
CA PHE A 28 -23.13 7.79 5.36
C PHE A 28 -24.01 6.58 5.04
N LEU A 29 -24.38 5.83 6.06
CA LEU A 29 -25.12 4.57 5.92
C LEU A 29 -26.59 4.76 5.51
N GLU A 30 -27.09 5.99 5.44
CA GLU A 30 -28.51 6.28 5.40
C GLU A 30 -29.05 6.62 4.00
N GLU A 31 -28.21 7.01 3.04
CA GLU A 31 -28.68 7.62 1.80
C GLU A 31 -29.37 6.63 0.83
N ASP A 32 -29.02 5.34 0.87
CA ASP A 32 -29.60 4.31 -0.04
C ASP A 32 -30.27 3.15 0.70
N ARG A 33 -30.45 3.26 2.00
CA ARG A 33 -30.94 2.19 2.82
C ARG A 33 -32.47 2.00 2.70
N GLN A 34 -32.86 0.86 2.18
CA GLN A 34 -34.27 0.41 2.27
C GLN A 34 -34.41 -0.47 3.52
N PRO A 35 -35.01 0.03 4.62
CA PRO A 35 -35.18 -0.80 5.82
C PRO A 35 -36.11 -1.95 5.51
N ASN A 36 -35.67 -3.17 5.77
CA ASN A 36 -36.50 -4.35 5.74
C ASN A 36 -37.11 -4.56 7.13
N GLN A 37 -38.34 -5.03 7.23
CA GLN A 37 -39.02 -5.29 8.51
C GLN A 37 -38.28 -6.33 9.38
N ASP A 38 -37.50 -7.23 8.75
CA ASP A 38 -36.75 -8.28 9.40
C ASP A 38 -35.32 -7.87 9.77
N ASP A 39 -34.93 -6.62 9.48
CA ASP A 39 -33.60 -6.08 9.74
C ASP A 39 -33.40 -5.76 11.23
N TYR A 40 -33.24 -6.77 12.05
CA TYR A 40 -32.79 -6.65 13.41
C TYR A 40 -31.49 -7.45 13.60
N PHE A 41 -30.46 -6.77 14.08
CA PHE A 41 -29.15 -7.35 14.30
C PHE A 41 -28.69 -7.10 15.74
N GLU A 42 -28.29 -8.16 16.42
CA GLU A 42 -27.84 -8.10 17.82
C GLU A 42 -26.45 -8.70 17.97
N CYS A 43 -25.58 -8.01 18.70
CA CYS A 43 -24.27 -8.47 19.10
C CYS A 43 -24.18 -8.53 20.63
N ALA A 44 -23.99 -9.72 21.20
CA ALA A 44 -23.82 -9.92 22.65
C ALA A 44 -24.89 -9.20 23.51
N GLY A 45 -26.15 -9.28 23.10
CA GLY A 45 -27.29 -8.64 23.80
C GLY A 45 -27.47 -7.14 23.52
N THR A 46 -26.68 -6.58 22.62
CA THR A 46 -26.80 -5.17 22.21
C THR A 46 -27.35 -5.07 20.79
N ASP A 47 -28.41 -4.26 20.61
CA ASP A 47 -28.93 -3.92 19.28
C ASP A 47 -27.89 -3.13 18.50
N VAL A 48 -27.49 -3.67 17.35
CA VAL A 48 -26.49 -3.06 16.45
C VAL A 48 -27.07 -2.75 15.07
N THR A 49 -28.39 -2.83 14.93
CA THR A 49 -29.11 -2.71 13.65
C THR A 49 -28.74 -1.41 12.89
N ASP A 50 -28.64 -0.31 13.61
CA ASP A 50 -28.28 1.00 13.04
C ASP A 50 -26.80 1.37 13.24
N MET A 51 -25.95 0.38 13.55
CA MET A 51 -24.50 0.57 13.70
C MET A 51 -23.74 -0.02 12.51
N GLY A 52 -22.47 0.35 12.36
CA GLY A 52 -21.61 -0.18 11.30
C GLY A 52 -21.48 -1.71 11.30
N LEU A 53 -21.59 -2.34 12.47
CA LEU A 53 -21.56 -3.79 12.60
C LEU A 53 -22.86 -4.44 12.06
N GLY A 54 -24.02 -3.85 12.34
CA GLY A 54 -25.31 -4.30 11.78
C GLY A 54 -25.35 -4.09 10.26
N GLU A 55 -24.82 -2.99 9.76
CA GLU A 55 -24.70 -2.77 8.32
C GLU A 55 -23.79 -3.80 7.63
N ALA A 56 -22.66 -4.13 8.26
CA ALA A 56 -21.77 -5.19 7.75
C ALA A 56 -22.49 -6.55 7.71
N ALA A 57 -23.27 -6.87 8.74
CA ALA A 57 -24.08 -8.11 8.78
C ALA A 57 -25.15 -8.09 7.68
N ARG A 58 -25.85 -6.99 7.47
CA ARG A 58 -26.87 -6.83 6.43
C ARG A 58 -26.30 -7.07 5.03
N ARG A 59 -25.14 -6.49 4.72
CA ARG A 59 -24.46 -6.70 3.44
C ARG A 59 -24.08 -8.16 3.22
N LEU A 60 -23.58 -8.84 4.26
CA LEU A 60 -23.27 -10.27 4.17
C LEU A 60 -24.52 -11.12 3.95
N VAL A 61 -25.66 -10.79 4.57
CA VAL A 61 -26.96 -11.45 4.30
C VAL A 61 -27.39 -11.24 2.85
N ALA A 62 -27.10 -10.06 2.28
CA ALA A 62 -27.36 -9.76 0.88
C ALA A 62 -26.31 -10.37 -0.10
N ASN A 63 -25.39 -11.21 0.38
CA ASN A 63 -24.26 -11.77 -0.38
C ASN A 63 -23.29 -10.70 -0.91
N GLU A 64 -23.19 -9.57 -0.25
CA GLU A 64 -22.18 -8.56 -0.50
C GLU A 64 -20.95 -8.80 0.38
N VAL A 65 -19.82 -8.23 -0.01
CA VAL A 65 -18.58 -8.29 0.78
C VAL A 65 -18.60 -7.18 1.83
N ALA A 66 -18.41 -7.55 3.09
CA ALA A 66 -18.29 -6.60 4.18
C ALA A 66 -17.26 -7.08 5.21
N THR A 67 -16.59 -6.14 5.86
CA THR A 67 -15.64 -6.37 6.93
C THR A 67 -15.78 -5.23 7.94
N SER A 68 -15.82 -5.56 9.22
CA SER A 68 -15.79 -4.57 10.30
C SER A 68 -14.36 -4.28 10.73
N PHE A 69 -14.17 -3.10 11.30
CA PHE A 69 -12.93 -2.75 12.00
C PHE A 69 -13.27 -2.36 13.44
N SER A 70 -12.67 -3.07 14.40
CA SER A 70 -12.76 -2.74 15.81
C SER A 70 -11.46 -2.11 16.31
N PHE A 71 -11.60 -1.08 17.16
CA PHE A 71 -10.44 -0.51 17.84
C PHE A 71 -9.98 -1.47 18.92
N GLY A 72 -8.69 -1.85 18.91
CA GLY A 72 -8.12 -2.81 19.86
C GLY A 72 -8.39 -2.46 21.32
N GLY A 73 -8.52 -3.47 22.18
CA GLY A 73 -8.80 -3.32 23.60
C GLY A 73 -10.28 -3.15 23.97
N GLY A 74 -11.19 -3.17 22.99
CA GLY A 74 -12.65 -3.04 23.21
C GLY A 74 -13.39 -4.37 23.45
N GLY A 75 -12.68 -5.49 23.56
CA GLY A 75 -13.30 -6.80 23.71
C GLY A 75 -13.71 -7.46 22.38
N PHE A 76 -13.38 -6.86 21.25
CA PHE A 76 -13.66 -7.36 19.90
C PHE A 76 -12.39 -7.72 19.12
N ASP A 77 -11.31 -8.07 19.83
CA ASP A 77 -10.02 -8.39 19.24
C ASP A 77 -9.99 -9.86 18.75
N TYR A 78 -10.94 -10.22 17.87
CA TYR A 78 -11.04 -11.54 17.27
C TYR A 78 -11.55 -11.48 15.82
N GLN A 79 -11.22 -12.48 15.04
CA GLN A 79 -11.29 -12.48 13.58
C GLN A 79 -12.72 -12.40 13.02
N SER A 80 -13.73 -12.92 13.75
CA SER A 80 -15.09 -12.97 13.26
C SER A 80 -16.07 -12.68 14.39
N ILE A 81 -16.89 -11.66 14.21
CA ILE A 81 -17.89 -11.26 15.18
C ILE A 81 -19.21 -11.96 14.84
N ASN A 82 -19.75 -12.69 15.80
CA ASN A 82 -21.05 -13.35 15.64
C ASN A 82 -22.20 -12.38 15.91
N ILE A 83 -23.04 -12.17 14.92
CA ILE A 83 -24.20 -11.30 14.95
C ILE A 83 -25.47 -12.16 14.82
N CYS A 84 -26.39 -12.03 15.77
CA CYS A 84 -27.71 -12.63 15.66
C CYS A 84 -28.56 -11.78 14.68
N HIS A 85 -29.14 -12.43 13.68
CA HIS A 85 -30.10 -11.81 12.74
C HIS A 85 -31.52 -12.22 13.11
N GLY A 86 -32.42 -11.25 13.16
CA GLY A 86 -33.79 -11.43 13.58
C GLY A 86 -34.03 -11.16 15.08
N LEU A 87 -35.27 -10.90 15.42
CA LEU A 87 -35.67 -10.57 16.78
C LEU A 87 -35.31 -11.70 17.77
N PRO A 88 -34.99 -11.42 19.04
CA PRO A 88 -34.67 -12.45 20.05
C PRO A 88 -35.74 -13.53 20.20
N GLN A 89 -37.02 -13.17 19.98
CA GLN A 89 -38.18 -14.09 20.05
C GLN A 89 -38.39 -14.88 18.75
N ALA A 90 -37.81 -14.40 17.63
CA ALA A 90 -37.95 -15.02 16.31
C ALA A 90 -36.60 -14.88 15.55
N PRO A 91 -35.55 -15.59 15.98
CA PRO A 91 -34.25 -15.50 15.33
C PRO A 91 -34.31 -16.11 13.92
N ILE A 92 -33.75 -15.41 12.94
CA ILE A 92 -33.63 -15.88 11.57
C ILE A 92 -32.35 -16.70 11.41
N GLY A 93 -31.23 -16.24 12.04
CA GLY A 93 -29.95 -16.94 11.97
C GLY A 93 -28.82 -16.18 12.62
N ALA A 94 -27.60 -16.63 12.33
CA ALA A 94 -26.37 -16.00 12.77
C ALA A 94 -25.52 -15.58 11.56
N VAL A 95 -24.94 -14.40 11.63
CA VAL A 95 -24.03 -13.85 10.63
C VAL A 95 -22.66 -13.66 11.22
N PHE A 96 -21.62 -14.23 10.61
CA PHE A 96 -20.26 -14.09 11.06
C PHE A 96 -19.58 -12.96 10.28
N VAL A 97 -19.50 -11.79 10.88
CA VAL A 97 -18.88 -10.60 10.27
C VAL A 97 -17.36 -10.68 10.41
N PRO A 98 -16.60 -10.76 9.31
CA PRO A 98 -15.14 -10.66 9.37
C PRO A 98 -14.74 -9.36 10.06
N ASN A 99 -13.72 -9.43 10.93
CA ASN A 99 -13.31 -8.29 11.73
C ASN A 99 -11.80 -8.12 11.72
N ILE A 100 -11.35 -6.88 11.68
CA ILE A 100 -9.95 -6.48 11.79
C ILE A 100 -9.82 -5.59 13.01
N TRP A 101 -8.83 -5.84 13.84
CA TRP A 101 -8.52 -5.03 15.04
C TRP A 101 -7.08 -4.53 15.06
N ASP A 102 -6.26 -4.98 14.12
CA ASP A 102 -4.88 -4.57 13.97
C ASP A 102 -4.73 -3.59 12.80
N ILE A 103 -4.06 -2.47 13.04
CA ILE A 103 -3.86 -1.41 12.04
C ILE A 103 -3.03 -1.89 10.85
N ALA A 104 -2.06 -2.80 11.05
CA ALA A 104 -1.26 -3.31 9.95
C ALA A 104 -2.11 -4.20 9.02
N ALA A 105 -2.99 -5.03 9.58
CA ALA A 105 -3.94 -5.83 8.83
C ALA A 105 -4.96 -4.95 8.09
N LEU A 106 -5.47 -3.90 8.74
CA LEU A 106 -6.36 -2.92 8.10
C LEU A 106 -5.68 -2.23 6.92
N ARG A 107 -4.45 -1.76 7.09
CA ARG A 107 -3.65 -1.15 6.02
C ARG A 107 -3.47 -2.11 4.84
N THR A 108 -3.15 -3.36 5.12
CA THR A 108 -2.98 -4.40 4.10
C THR A 108 -4.26 -4.62 3.30
N GLN A 109 -5.40 -4.73 3.98
CA GLN A 109 -6.70 -4.89 3.30
C GLN A 109 -7.13 -3.65 2.54
N ALA A 110 -6.93 -2.45 3.11
CA ALA A 110 -7.22 -1.20 2.43
C ALA A 110 -6.41 -1.06 1.13
N ILE A 111 -5.12 -1.41 1.17
CA ILE A 111 -4.26 -1.41 -0.03
C ILE A 111 -4.75 -2.46 -1.05
N ALA A 112 -5.15 -3.64 -0.60
CA ALA A 112 -5.67 -4.70 -1.48
C ALA A 112 -7.01 -4.33 -2.14
N ALA A 113 -7.82 -3.49 -1.49
CA ALA A 113 -9.09 -3.00 -2.00
C ALA A 113 -8.96 -1.84 -3.02
N ILE A 114 -7.76 -1.23 -3.16
CA ILE A 114 -7.54 -0.18 -4.14
C ILE A 114 -7.62 -0.79 -5.55
N PRO A 115 -8.47 -0.25 -6.44
CA PRO A 115 -8.54 -0.71 -7.82
C PRO A 115 -7.18 -0.65 -8.52
N GLU A 116 -6.97 -1.50 -9.52
CA GLU A 116 -5.75 -1.43 -10.32
C GLU A 116 -5.58 -0.03 -10.93
N PRO A 117 -4.35 0.50 -10.98
CA PRO A 117 -4.11 1.83 -11.52
C PRO A 117 -4.44 1.90 -13.01
N ALA A 118 -5.14 2.96 -13.43
CA ALA A 118 -5.50 3.22 -14.81
C ALA A 118 -4.54 4.21 -15.52
N ASN A 119 -3.59 4.78 -14.79
CA ASN A 119 -2.58 5.70 -15.32
C ASN A 119 -1.31 5.71 -14.46
N TRP A 120 -0.24 6.35 -14.95
CA TRP A 120 1.06 6.40 -14.27
C TRP A 120 1.03 7.15 -12.94
N GLN A 121 0.15 8.15 -12.80
CA GLN A 121 0.01 8.89 -11.55
C GLN A 121 -0.61 8.02 -10.46
N GLN A 122 -1.68 7.29 -10.78
CA GLN A 122 -2.28 6.33 -9.85
C GLN A 122 -1.32 5.19 -9.49
N MET A 123 -0.49 4.75 -10.44
CA MET A 123 0.57 3.78 -10.17
C MET A 123 1.57 4.32 -9.13
N LEU A 124 2.01 5.58 -9.27
CA LEU A 124 2.90 6.23 -8.31
C LEU A 124 2.27 6.31 -6.91
N GLU A 125 1.04 6.80 -6.83
CA GLU A 125 0.30 6.94 -5.56
C GLU A 125 0.17 5.59 -4.85
N GLN A 126 -0.18 4.55 -5.60
CA GLN A 126 -0.24 3.20 -5.04
C GLN A 126 1.13 2.64 -4.65
N ALA A 127 2.18 2.92 -5.43
CA ALA A 127 3.53 2.52 -5.09
C ALA A 127 3.99 3.17 -3.77
N GLN A 128 3.71 4.46 -3.58
CA GLN A 128 4.03 5.19 -2.35
C GLN A 128 3.27 4.67 -1.12
N LEU A 129 2.03 4.22 -1.30
CA LEU A 129 1.24 3.60 -0.24
C LEU A 129 1.71 2.19 0.12
N ARG A 130 2.09 1.39 -0.88
CA ARG A 130 2.47 -0.03 -0.71
C ARG A 130 3.90 -0.19 -0.19
N PHE A 131 4.82 0.70 -0.56
CA PHE A 131 6.26 0.53 -0.38
C PHE A 131 6.85 1.65 0.49
N ASP A 132 6.59 1.59 1.78
CA ASP A 132 6.98 2.61 2.77
C ASP A 132 8.48 2.65 3.09
N ARG A 133 9.26 1.64 2.64
CA ARG A 133 10.72 1.62 2.72
C ARG A 133 11.39 2.09 1.44
N LEU A 134 10.63 2.61 0.49
CA LEU A 134 11.16 3.21 -0.73
C LEU A 134 10.90 4.72 -0.72
N THR A 135 11.91 5.50 -1.08
CA THR A 135 11.72 6.91 -1.40
C THR A 135 11.48 7.02 -2.90
N LEU A 136 10.24 7.29 -3.28
CA LEU A 136 9.79 7.35 -4.68
C LEU A 136 9.17 8.72 -4.97
N PRO A 137 9.96 9.72 -5.38
CA PRO A 137 9.47 11.04 -5.74
C PRO A 137 8.73 11.03 -7.09
N SER A 138 7.83 11.98 -7.32
CA SER A 138 7.11 12.12 -8.59
C SER A 138 8.03 12.34 -9.79
N THR A 139 9.20 12.93 -9.59
CA THR A 139 10.22 13.11 -10.62
C THR A 139 10.76 11.79 -11.17
N ALA A 140 10.75 10.72 -10.38
CA ALA A 140 11.22 9.41 -10.82
C ALA A 140 10.38 8.80 -11.95
N ILE A 141 9.09 9.14 -12.04
CA ILE A 141 8.18 8.67 -13.10
C ILE A 141 7.99 9.68 -14.23
N ALA A 142 8.64 10.84 -14.19
CA ALA A 142 8.51 11.85 -15.25
C ALA A 142 8.74 11.29 -16.67
N PRO A 143 9.68 10.36 -16.91
CA PRO A 143 9.86 9.73 -18.22
C PRO A 143 8.64 8.98 -18.74
N LEU A 144 7.80 8.44 -17.84
CA LEU A 144 6.60 7.69 -18.21
C LEU A 144 5.48 8.59 -18.75
N ALA A 145 5.52 9.89 -18.50
CA ALA A 145 4.49 10.82 -18.99
C ALA A 145 4.35 10.83 -20.53
N ARG A 146 5.38 10.40 -21.25
CA ARG A 146 5.41 10.31 -22.72
C ARG A 146 5.14 8.91 -23.24
N GLU A 147 5.00 7.94 -22.35
CA GLU A 147 4.80 6.55 -22.68
C GLU A 147 3.32 6.16 -22.51
N PRO A 148 2.77 5.34 -23.41
CA PRO A 148 1.41 4.81 -23.22
C PRO A 148 1.34 4.00 -21.92
N PHE A 149 0.23 4.15 -21.21
CA PHE A 149 -0.01 3.36 -19.99
C PHE A 149 -0.13 1.87 -20.34
N SER A 150 0.45 1.03 -19.48
CA SER A 150 0.42 -0.43 -19.62
C SER A 150 0.29 -1.09 -18.24
N ALA A 151 -0.83 -1.76 -18.01
CA ALA A 151 -1.07 -2.54 -16.79
C ALA A 151 0.00 -3.63 -16.58
N TYR A 152 0.45 -4.28 -17.65
CA TYR A 152 1.55 -5.24 -17.59
C TYR A 152 2.86 -4.62 -17.07
N VAL A 153 3.20 -3.42 -17.56
CA VAL A 153 4.41 -2.72 -17.08
C VAL A 153 4.25 -2.34 -15.62
N VAL A 154 3.08 -1.89 -15.19
CA VAL A 154 2.77 -1.58 -13.78
C VAL A 154 2.96 -2.79 -12.89
N GLU A 155 2.42 -3.95 -13.27
CA GLU A 155 2.62 -5.21 -12.54
C GLU A 155 4.12 -5.51 -12.36
N ARG A 156 4.90 -5.40 -13.43
CA ARG A 156 6.36 -5.62 -13.40
C ARG A 156 7.10 -4.60 -12.53
N ILE A 157 6.68 -3.33 -12.56
CA ILE A 157 7.20 -2.29 -11.67
C ILE A 157 6.93 -2.68 -10.22
N PHE A 158 5.69 -3.03 -9.87
CA PHE A 158 5.33 -3.42 -8.50
C PHE A 158 6.09 -4.64 -8.00
N VAL A 159 6.34 -5.63 -8.85
CA VAL A 159 7.18 -6.79 -8.50
C VAL A 159 8.61 -6.34 -8.15
N LEU A 160 9.22 -5.49 -8.95
CA LEU A 160 10.59 -5.00 -8.71
C LEU A 160 10.66 -4.11 -7.46
N LEU A 161 9.70 -3.19 -7.30
CA LEU A 161 9.62 -2.35 -6.09
C LEU A 161 9.37 -3.19 -4.83
N GLY A 162 8.55 -4.25 -4.93
CA GLY A 162 8.30 -5.17 -3.82
C GLY A 162 9.57 -5.88 -3.33
N ILE A 163 10.45 -6.30 -4.25
CA ILE A 163 11.74 -6.90 -3.89
C ILE A 163 12.66 -5.87 -3.20
N LEU A 164 12.71 -4.63 -3.69
CA LEU A 164 13.50 -3.56 -3.05
C LEU A 164 12.93 -3.18 -1.67
N GLN A 165 11.61 -3.15 -1.52
CA GLN A 165 10.91 -2.97 -0.25
C GLN A 165 11.30 -4.04 0.76
N GLU A 166 11.21 -5.32 0.34
CA GLU A 166 11.58 -6.45 1.19
C GLU A 166 13.06 -6.39 1.57
N PHE A 167 13.91 -6.01 0.62
CA PHE A 167 15.33 -5.84 0.87
C PHE A 167 15.58 -4.76 1.94
N ALA A 168 14.96 -3.60 1.83
CA ALA A 168 15.08 -2.53 2.82
C ALA A 168 14.52 -2.94 4.19
N ALA A 169 13.35 -3.58 4.22
CA ALA A 169 12.68 -4.01 5.45
C ALA A 169 13.43 -5.15 6.19
N SER A 170 14.21 -5.96 5.47
CA SER A 170 14.94 -7.09 6.04
C SER A 170 16.28 -6.72 6.65
N ARG A 171 16.73 -5.46 6.55
CA ARG A 171 18.02 -5.03 7.13
C ARG A 171 17.98 -5.07 8.65
N ASN A 172 19.14 -5.35 9.24
CA ASN A 172 19.32 -5.28 10.68
C ASN A 172 19.16 -3.81 11.17
N ALA A 173 18.86 -3.64 12.44
CA ALA A 173 18.68 -2.32 13.06
C ALA A 173 19.90 -1.40 12.92
N ASN A 174 21.10 -1.98 12.84
CA ASN A 174 22.38 -1.24 12.62
C ASN A 174 22.65 -0.94 11.13
N GLY A 175 21.71 -1.25 10.22
CA GLY A 175 21.85 -1.04 8.80
C GLY A 175 22.65 -2.10 8.03
N SER A 176 23.19 -3.12 8.70
CA SER A 176 23.90 -4.23 8.03
C SER A 176 22.91 -5.18 7.34
N TYR A 177 23.42 -5.99 6.42
CA TYR A 177 22.63 -6.99 5.72
C TYR A 177 22.36 -8.20 6.60
N SER A 178 21.12 -8.61 6.66
CA SER A 178 20.66 -9.84 7.32
C SER A 178 20.86 -11.07 6.42
N ALA A 179 20.63 -12.27 6.96
CA ALA A 179 20.57 -13.49 6.14
C ALA A 179 19.55 -13.36 4.99
N ARG A 180 18.38 -12.73 5.25
CA ARG A 180 17.35 -12.50 4.23
C ARG A 180 17.84 -11.59 3.10
N ASN A 181 18.62 -10.55 3.42
CA ASN A 181 19.23 -9.71 2.38
C ASN A 181 20.18 -10.50 1.48
N HIS A 182 20.99 -11.40 2.04
CA HIS A 182 21.88 -12.25 1.23
C HIS A 182 21.11 -13.23 0.33
N GLU A 183 20.01 -13.79 0.81
CA GLU A 183 19.12 -14.61 -0.01
C GLU A 183 18.52 -13.80 -1.19
N LEU A 184 18.03 -12.58 -0.92
CA LEU A 184 17.47 -11.70 -1.96
C LEU A 184 18.53 -11.32 -2.99
N ILE A 185 19.76 -11.02 -2.55
CA ILE A 185 20.88 -10.74 -3.45
C ILE A 185 21.18 -11.96 -4.33
N ALA A 186 21.35 -13.13 -3.75
CA ALA A 186 21.63 -14.34 -4.50
C ALA A 186 20.54 -14.68 -5.52
N LYS A 187 19.27 -14.42 -5.17
CA LYS A 187 18.11 -14.75 -6.00
C LYS A 187 17.83 -13.73 -7.11
N HIS A 188 18.05 -12.42 -6.85
CA HIS A 188 17.54 -11.36 -7.71
C HIS A 188 18.61 -10.42 -8.27
N PHE A 189 19.82 -10.40 -7.68
CA PHE A 189 20.92 -9.51 -8.07
C PHE A 189 22.13 -10.27 -8.64
N ALA A 190 22.05 -11.59 -8.69
CA ALA A 190 23.13 -12.44 -9.21
C ALA A 190 22.56 -13.59 -10.04
N GLY A 191 23.35 -14.09 -10.99
CA GLY A 191 22.99 -15.23 -11.83
C GLY A 191 22.37 -14.86 -13.18
N GLU A 192 22.06 -15.86 -13.99
CA GLU A 192 21.58 -15.69 -15.38
C GLU A 192 20.18 -15.10 -15.51
N LYS A 193 19.36 -15.20 -14.47
CA LYS A 193 17.98 -14.70 -14.42
C LYS A 193 17.80 -13.51 -13.47
N ASP A 194 18.88 -12.79 -13.21
CA ASP A 194 18.86 -11.62 -12.38
C ASP A 194 17.82 -10.58 -12.85
N LEU A 195 17.12 -10.00 -11.88
CA LEU A 195 16.16 -8.93 -12.10
C LEU A 195 16.82 -7.56 -11.96
N PHE A 196 17.89 -7.48 -11.17
CA PHE A 196 18.66 -6.27 -10.90
C PHE A 196 20.11 -6.47 -11.35
N THR A 197 20.64 -5.51 -12.07
CA THR A 197 22.03 -5.53 -12.53
C THR A 197 22.67 -4.16 -12.44
N ASP A 198 23.97 -4.17 -12.41
CA ASP A 198 24.79 -3.00 -12.68
C ASP A 198 24.92 -2.78 -14.20
N GLU A 199 25.13 -1.55 -14.63
CA GLU A 199 25.50 -1.25 -16.01
C GLU A 199 26.94 -1.68 -16.30
N SER A 200 27.22 -2.04 -17.56
CA SER A 200 28.59 -2.33 -17.98
C SER A 200 29.50 -1.09 -17.81
N GLU A 201 30.80 -1.30 -17.61
CA GLU A 201 31.75 -0.20 -17.48
C GLU A 201 31.75 0.73 -18.70
N THR A 202 31.50 0.18 -19.89
CA THR A 202 31.35 0.98 -21.11
C THR A 202 30.12 1.88 -21.03
N ASN A 203 28.97 1.35 -20.61
CA ASN A 203 27.75 2.12 -20.45
C ASN A 203 27.87 3.17 -19.32
N LYS A 204 28.46 2.80 -18.18
CA LYS A 204 28.73 3.75 -17.09
C LYS A 204 29.54 4.95 -17.53
N ARG A 205 30.53 4.74 -18.41
CA ARG A 205 31.34 5.81 -18.97
C ARG A 205 30.60 6.63 -20.01
N ASN A 206 29.92 5.96 -20.96
CA ASN A 206 29.28 6.64 -22.10
C ASN A 206 27.99 7.38 -21.73
N PHE A 207 27.26 6.90 -20.71
CA PHE A 207 25.97 7.44 -20.26
C PHE A 207 26.03 7.98 -18.82
N ARG A 208 27.22 8.46 -18.40
CA ARG A 208 27.41 8.91 -17.02
C ARG A 208 26.48 10.06 -16.65
N GLU A 209 26.23 10.99 -17.56
CA GLU A 209 25.36 12.13 -17.31
C GLU A 209 23.89 11.69 -17.18
N GLU A 210 23.43 10.83 -18.08
CA GLU A 210 22.06 10.32 -18.13
C GLU A 210 21.76 9.37 -16.95
N LEU A 211 22.77 8.68 -16.42
CA LEU A 211 22.68 7.83 -15.25
C LEU A 211 22.90 8.60 -13.92
N SER A 212 23.06 9.92 -13.99
CA SER A 212 23.20 10.82 -12.84
C SER A 212 21.93 11.66 -12.67
N PHE A 213 21.11 11.29 -11.69
CA PHE A 213 19.81 11.88 -11.46
C PHE A 213 19.87 12.96 -10.38
N SER A 214 19.02 13.99 -10.51
CA SER A 214 18.90 15.04 -9.51
C SER A 214 18.43 14.48 -8.17
N ASP A 215 19.08 14.89 -7.10
CA ASP A 215 18.72 14.48 -5.74
C ASP A 215 17.61 15.41 -5.20
N ALA A 216 16.41 14.87 -5.01
CA ALA A 216 15.30 15.64 -4.45
C ALA A 216 15.51 16.04 -2.98
N GLU A 217 16.33 15.29 -2.23
CA GLU A 217 16.66 15.58 -0.82
C GLU A 217 17.77 16.64 -0.71
N ASN A 218 18.66 16.75 -1.73
CA ASN A 218 19.76 17.69 -1.76
C ASN A 218 19.78 18.46 -3.07
N PRO A 219 18.97 19.55 -3.20
CA PRO A 219 18.89 20.32 -4.43
C PRO A 219 20.27 20.79 -4.94
N GLY A 220 20.50 20.64 -6.24
CA GLY A 220 21.77 20.98 -6.87
C GLY A 220 22.81 19.87 -6.91
N THR A 221 22.54 18.73 -6.27
CA THR A 221 23.39 17.52 -6.36
C THR A 221 22.80 16.49 -7.31
N LYS A 222 23.66 15.63 -7.86
CA LYS A 222 23.28 14.49 -8.67
C LYS A 222 23.81 13.19 -8.06
N VAL A 223 23.00 12.14 -8.14
CA VAL A 223 23.37 10.80 -7.68
C VAL A 223 23.54 9.89 -8.89
N PHE A 224 24.71 9.27 -9.00
CA PHE A 224 25.01 8.31 -10.06
C PHE A 224 24.41 6.95 -9.69
N CYS A 225 23.39 6.49 -10.47
CA CYS A 225 22.66 5.25 -10.21
C CYS A 225 22.78 4.28 -11.40
N PRO A 226 23.89 3.58 -11.56
CA PRO A 226 24.08 2.59 -12.63
C PRO A 226 23.29 1.29 -12.36
N TRP A 227 22.99 0.98 -11.11
CA TRP A 227 22.17 -0.18 -10.78
C TRP A 227 20.72 0.02 -11.17
N HIS A 228 20.13 -1.04 -11.77
CA HIS A 228 18.75 -0.96 -12.22
C HIS A 228 18.01 -2.30 -12.18
N GLY A 229 16.71 -2.23 -11.93
CA GLY A 229 15.75 -3.30 -12.15
C GLY A 229 15.33 -3.38 -13.61
N LYS A 230 15.17 -4.59 -14.15
CA LYS A 230 14.90 -4.84 -15.58
C LYS A 230 13.48 -5.27 -15.83
N ILE A 231 12.79 -4.54 -16.71
CA ILE A 231 11.60 -5.01 -17.45
C ILE A 231 12.06 -5.25 -18.89
N LYS A 232 11.88 -6.46 -19.41
CA LYS A 232 12.49 -6.86 -20.69
C LYS A 232 11.65 -6.47 -21.90
N THR A 233 10.34 -6.53 -21.76
CA THR A 233 9.40 -6.24 -22.87
C THR A 233 8.19 -5.49 -22.32
N PRO A 234 8.02 -4.20 -22.67
CA PRO A 234 9.00 -3.33 -23.33
C PRO A 234 10.26 -3.11 -22.46
N GLN A 235 11.33 -2.55 -23.05
CA GLN A 235 12.57 -2.32 -22.31
C GLN A 235 12.46 -1.11 -21.39
N TYR A 236 12.04 -1.35 -20.13
CA TYR A 236 11.99 -0.34 -19.06
C TYR A 236 13.01 -0.65 -17.99
N ARG A 237 13.42 0.40 -17.26
CA ARG A 237 14.37 0.31 -16.15
C ARG A 237 13.85 1.07 -14.94
N ILE A 238 14.23 0.57 -13.75
CA ILE A 238 14.08 1.25 -12.47
C ILE A 238 15.48 1.49 -11.95
N HIS A 239 15.98 2.73 -12.01
CA HIS A 239 17.29 3.06 -11.44
C HIS A 239 17.14 3.49 -9.98
N PHE A 240 18.02 2.99 -9.14
CA PHE A 240 18.02 3.21 -7.70
C PHE A 240 19.44 3.30 -7.16
N GLU A 241 19.58 3.89 -5.98
CA GLU A 241 20.85 3.98 -5.29
C GLU A 241 21.29 2.62 -4.77
N TRP A 242 22.51 2.22 -5.11
CA TRP A 242 23.12 0.97 -4.71
C TRP A 242 24.66 1.06 -4.69
N PRO A 243 25.37 0.42 -3.73
CA PRO A 243 24.83 -0.28 -2.57
C PRO A 243 24.15 0.66 -1.58
N LEU A 244 23.25 0.12 -0.75
CA LEU A 244 22.64 0.89 0.31
C LEU A 244 23.67 1.13 1.42
N ASP A 245 23.92 2.39 1.70
CA ASP A 245 24.67 2.82 2.88
C ASP A 245 23.83 2.70 4.18
N ALA A 246 24.11 3.49 5.19
CA ALA A 246 23.38 3.49 6.46
C ALA A 246 21.91 3.93 6.39
N ARG A 247 21.41 4.36 5.23
CA ARG A 247 20.04 4.84 5.08
C ARG A 247 19.02 3.70 5.19
N PRO A 248 17.89 3.92 5.87
CA PRO A 248 16.89 2.88 6.05
C PRO A 248 16.10 2.57 4.78
N ASN A 249 15.96 3.55 3.86
CA ASN A 249 15.13 3.46 2.66
C ASN A 249 15.96 3.34 1.39
N VAL A 250 15.43 2.61 0.39
CA VAL A 250 15.99 2.59 -0.97
C VAL A 250 15.44 3.80 -1.72
N ARG A 251 16.31 4.60 -2.31
CA ARG A 251 15.94 5.76 -3.13
C ARG A 251 15.81 5.36 -4.60
N ILE A 252 14.62 5.60 -5.17
CA ILE A 252 14.34 5.38 -6.58
C ILE A 252 14.47 6.72 -7.33
N PHE A 253 15.27 6.74 -8.38
CA PHE A 253 15.57 7.97 -9.13
C PHE A 253 14.93 8.02 -10.51
N TYR A 254 14.62 6.85 -11.08
CA TYR A 254 14.10 6.77 -12.44
C TYR A 254 13.25 5.52 -12.64
N ILE A 255 12.11 5.69 -13.27
CA ILE A 255 11.29 4.61 -13.83
C ILE A 255 10.92 5.02 -15.25
N GLY A 256 11.31 4.24 -16.24
CA GLY A 256 11.04 4.60 -17.63
C GLY A 256 11.76 3.71 -18.65
N PRO A 257 11.72 4.10 -19.94
CA PRO A 257 12.43 3.41 -21.01
C PRO A 257 13.93 3.27 -20.73
N LYS A 258 14.54 2.20 -21.25
CA LYS A 258 15.98 1.98 -21.10
C LYS A 258 16.77 3.17 -21.61
N ILE A 259 17.61 3.76 -20.77
CA ILE A 259 18.45 4.93 -21.09
C ILE A 259 19.61 4.53 -22.02
N THR A 260 20.30 3.44 -21.68
CA THR A 260 21.51 2.96 -22.36
C THR A 260 21.16 2.21 -23.64
N LYS A 261 20.53 2.90 -24.60
CA LYS A 261 20.30 2.35 -25.96
C LYS A 261 21.54 2.66 -26.79
N SER A 262 22.23 1.62 -27.22
CA SER A 262 23.24 1.68 -28.28
C SER A 262 22.56 1.60 -29.64
#